data_d0a7b04924dbbfb47d5af28970f38831
#
_entry.id   d0a7b04924dbbfb47d5af28970f38831
#
_cell.length_a   1.000
_cell.length_b   1.000
_cell.length_c   1.000
_cell.angle_alpha   90.00
_cell.angle_beta   90.00
_cell.angle_gamma   90.00
#
_symmetry.space_group_name_H-M   'P 1'
#
loop_
_entity.id
_entity.type
_entity.pdbx_description
1 polymer ?
#
loop_
_entity_poly.entity_id
_entity_poly.type
_entity_poly.pdbx_seq_one_letter_code
_entity_poly.pdbx_strand_id
1 'polypeptide(L)'
;MKKVISRIFSLIILIGLITALAYIYNKYYFNDFIKANENKGETSYYRDSSQKYNGLKSYCIENKDYNDALFFKKISVKKDTPYRITCMVKTENVESDKPETSGACISIMGTADQTIPIQGTTDWQKVTLLVDSKEQDTLDISFRLGGYDGYSKGKAWFSDIHVEEGVKDETSDWNVVCFLIDNIDANVEGKQYTYSLTQEDKDLLKDNLKRFANTVESFSNNAMTVSYQTVEIKEPLTSLSYDQENYYYVAAKDVKPLIDDYVQKNEYDHIFIGIRMGDTLSSIPVNEWIGLGSMRYDSIGFSNIRMPNDLRNSTMYKYNIKNDTFPEEVFVHEFLHSLERNLTEKGYTFPALHDNEKFGYENQNKTGLKEWYRDYMRCNIDSNAGKTGLDQIVYKTKPIQLSDFKYAQEIKFENVPHNIIDIVSQIISNFKQVMSSNSNSEINETNYVTITTD
;
A
#
# COMPACT_ATOMS: atom_id res chain seq x y z
N MET A 1 -1.67 -43.24 -51.19
CA MET A 1 -0.82 -42.05 -51.31
C MET A 1 -1.52 -40.79 -50.75
N LYS A 2 -2.73 -40.40 -51.24
CA LYS A 2 -3.45 -39.18 -50.73
C LYS A 2 -3.68 -39.15 -49.20
N LYS A 3 -4.08 -40.28 -48.59
CA LYS A 3 -4.29 -40.37 -47.13
C LYS A 3 -2.99 -40.19 -46.30
N VAL A 4 -1.87 -40.64 -46.80
CA VAL A 4 -0.56 -40.49 -46.14
C VAL A 4 -0.10 -39.04 -46.23
N ILE A 5 -0.25 -38.39 -47.39
CA ILE A 5 0.08 -36.99 -47.61
C ILE A 5 -0.79 -36.09 -46.70
N SER A 6 -2.09 -36.36 -46.60
CA SER A 6 -2.99 -35.61 -45.67
C SER A 6 -2.58 -35.75 -44.20
N ARG A 7 -2.18 -36.94 -43.76
CA ARG A 7 -1.70 -37.16 -42.38
C ARG A 7 -0.39 -36.43 -42.11
N ILE A 8 0.54 -36.43 -43.08
CA ILE A 8 1.80 -35.68 -42.96
C ILE A 8 1.52 -34.17 -42.87
N PHE A 9 0.62 -33.66 -43.71
CA PHE A 9 0.24 -32.24 -43.70
C PHE A 9 -0.43 -31.81 -42.36
N SER A 10 -1.33 -32.65 -41.85
CA SER A 10 -1.95 -32.43 -40.52
C SER A 10 -0.94 -32.47 -39.40
N LEU A 11 0.09 -33.33 -39.46
CA LEU A 11 1.15 -33.39 -38.47
C LEU A 11 2.04 -32.12 -38.49
N ILE A 12 2.35 -31.62 -39.69
CA ILE A 12 3.13 -30.37 -39.85
C ILE A 12 2.37 -29.16 -39.29
N ILE A 13 1.05 -29.06 -39.53
CA ILE A 13 0.19 -28.00 -38.96
C ILE A 13 0.16 -28.13 -37.45
N LEU A 14 0.02 -29.33 -36.90
CA LEU A 14 0.00 -29.55 -35.45
C LEU A 14 1.32 -29.15 -34.80
N ILE A 15 2.46 -29.52 -35.40
CA ILE A 15 3.78 -29.13 -34.93
C ILE A 15 3.92 -27.60 -34.98
N GLY A 16 3.48 -26.95 -36.07
CA GLY A 16 3.48 -25.50 -36.22
C GLY A 16 2.64 -24.79 -35.14
N LEU A 17 1.45 -25.35 -34.82
CA LEU A 17 0.61 -24.85 -33.74
C LEU A 17 1.26 -25.01 -32.35
N ILE A 18 1.84 -26.17 -32.05
CA ILE A 18 2.53 -26.45 -30.80
C ILE A 18 3.73 -25.50 -30.62
N THR A 19 4.52 -25.29 -31.67
CA THR A 19 5.67 -24.36 -31.59
C THR A 19 5.22 -22.92 -31.44
N ALA A 20 4.15 -22.49 -32.10
CA ALA A 20 3.58 -21.14 -31.91
C ALA A 20 3.04 -20.94 -30.49
N LEU A 21 2.35 -21.95 -29.95
CA LEU A 21 1.84 -21.92 -28.58
C LEU A 21 2.98 -21.91 -27.54
N ALA A 22 4.01 -22.72 -27.76
CA ALA A 22 5.20 -22.72 -26.90
C ALA A 22 5.94 -21.35 -26.95
N TYR A 23 6.00 -20.72 -28.13
CA TYR A 23 6.54 -19.38 -28.29
C TYR A 23 5.71 -18.33 -27.54
N ILE A 24 4.38 -18.36 -27.69
CA ILE A 24 3.47 -17.46 -26.98
C ILE A 24 3.60 -17.67 -25.47
N TYR A 25 3.57 -18.92 -25.01
CA TYR A 25 3.75 -19.24 -23.60
C TYR A 25 5.07 -18.68 -23.06
N ASN A 26 6.21 -18.97 -23.70
CA ASN A 26 7.52 -18.47 -23.28
C ASN A 26 7.62 -16.94 -23.33
N LYS A 27 6.88 -16.29 -24.23
CA LYS A 27 6.88 -14.83 -24.34
C LYS A 27 6.12 -14.15 -23.21
N TYR A 28 4.97 -14.68 -22.82
CA TYR A 28 4.06 -14.03 -21.88
C TYR A 28 4.06 -14.64 -20.48
N TYR A 29 4.48 -15.88 -20.33
CA TYR A 29 4.45 -16.57 -19.07
C TYR A 29 5.83 -16.87 -18.52
N PHE A 30 5.92 -16.83 -17.20
CA PHE A 30 7.11 -17.18 -16.45
C PHE A 30 6.69 -18.15 -15.33
N ASN A 31 6.75 -19.45 -15.64
CA ASN A 31 6.51 -20.50 -14.66
C ASN A 31 5.20 -20.33 -13.88
N ASP A 32 4.08 -20.21 -14.59
CA ASP A 32 2.72 -19.95 -14.10
C ASP A 32 2.42 -18.49 -13.70
N PHE A 33 3.38 -17.61 -13.79
CA PHE A 33 3.18 -16.17 -13.68
C PHE A 33 3.07 -15.52 -15.06
N ILE A 34 2.32 -14.43 -15.15
CA ILE A 34 2.25 -13.59 -16.35
C ILE A 34 3.38 -12.54 -16.26
N LYS A 35 4.14 -12.39 -17.34
CA LYS A 35 5.16 -11.35 -17.46
C LYS A 35 4.58 -10.09 -18.05
N ALA A 36 4.98 -8.94 -17.50
CA ALA A 36 4.71 -7.63 -18.06
C ALA A 36 5.95 -6.74 -17.94
N ASN A 37 6.13 -5.84 -18.89
CA ASN A 37 7.12 -4.78 -18.82
C ASN A 37 6.63 -3.59 -19.65
N GLU A 38 6.93 -2.39 -19.19
CA GLU A 38 6.43 -1.16 -19.79
C GLU A 38 7.24 -0.76 -21.02
N ASN A 39 8.55 -0.87 -20.95
CA ASN A 39 9.44 -0.59 -22.06
C ASN A 39 9.82 -1.87 -22.80
N LYS A 40 10.07 -1.75 -24.11
CA LYS A 40 10.63 -2.83 -24.91
C LYS A 40 12.14 -3.03 -24.69
N GLY A 41 12.67 -2.48 -23.57
CA GLY A 41 14.06 -2.65 -23.17
C GLY A 41 14.43 -4.11 -22.88
N GLU A 42 15.71 -4.38 -22.78
CA GLU A 42 16.23 -5.73 -22.55
C GLU A 42 15.94 -6.18 -21.10
N THR A 43 14.74 -6.69 -20.87
CA THR A 43 14.38 -7.39 -19.63
C THR A 43 14.47 -8.88 -19.83
N SER A 44 15.13 -9.56 -18.91
CA SER A 44 15.22 -11.02 -18.86
C SER A 44 14.50 -11.56 -17.64
N TYR A 45 13.77 -12.69 -17.83
CA TYR A 45 13.11 -13.43 -16.76
C TYR A 45 13.63 -14.86 -16.77
N TYR A 46 14.19 -15.33 -15.66
CA TYR A 46 14.69 -16.70 -15.58
C TYR A 46 14.63 -17.26 -14.16
N ARG A 47 14.55 -18.59 -14.05
CA ARG A 47 14.74 -19.29 -12.77
C ARG A 47 16.22 -19.47 -12.53
N ASP A 48 16.68 -18.95 -11.39
CA ASP A 48 18.08 -19.07 -11.01
C ASP A 48 18.26 -20.20 -9.98
N SER A 49 19.04 -21.21 -10.36
CA SER A 49 19.40 -22.32 -9.48
C SER A 49 20.69 -22.06 -8.70
N SER A 50 21.44 -21.01 -9.05
CA SER A 50 22.63 -20.57 -8.33
C SER A 50 22.28 -19.67 -7.15
N GLN A 51 21.23 -18.86 -7.29
CA GLN A 51 20.69 -18.01 -6.23
C GLN A 51 19.49 -18.71 -5.58
N LYS A 52 19.71 -19.30 -4.41
CA LYS A 52 18.69 -20.04 -3.67
C LYS A 52 18.49 -19.47 -2.28
N TYR A 53 17.26 -19.49 -1.83
CA TYR A 53 16.93 -19.28 -0.42
C TYR A 53 16.40 -20.59 0.18
N ASN A 54 17.00 -21.09 1.26
CA ASN A 54 16.64 -22.37 1.92
C ASN A 54 16.47 -23.54 0.94
N GLY A 55 17.33 -23.61 -0.10
CA GLY A 55 17.27 -24.67 -1.13
C GLY A 55 16.26 -24.44 -2.24
N LEU A 56 15.36 -23.46 -2.11
CA LEU A 56 14.39 -23.08 -3.13
C LEU A 56 15.06 -22.23 -4.23
N LYS A 57 14.75 -22.54 -5.49
CA LYS A 57 15.19 -21.73 -6.62
C LYS A 57 14.45 -20.40 -6.63
N SER A 58 15.12 -19.34 -7.05
CA SER A 58 14.53 -18.03 -7.18
C SER A 58 14.01 -17.73 -8.59
N TYR A 59 13.10 -16.75 -8.65
CA TYR A 59 12.65 -16.10 -9.87
C TYR A 59 13.45 -14.80 -10.03
N CYS A 60 14.12 -14.61 -11.15
CA CYS A 60 14.93 -13.44 -11.41
C CYS A 60 14.30 -12.54 -12.47
N ILE A 61 14.31 -11.23 -12.20
CA ILE A 61 14.11 -10.16 -13.18
C ILE A 61 15.45 -9.46 -13.34
N GLU A 62 15.92 -9.30 -14.57
CA GLU A 62 17.10 -8.53 -14.91
C GLU A 62 16.73 -7.46 -15.94
N ASN A 63 16.83 -6.19 -15.55
CA ASN A 63 16.69 -5.03 -16.42
C ASN A 63 18.10 -4.51 -16.75
N LYS A 64 18.53 -4.57 -18.01
CA LYS A 64 19.81 -4.00 -18.44
C LYS A 64 19.79 -2.49 -18.49
N ASP A 65 18.63 -1.92 -18.83
CA ASP A 65 18.33 -0.49 -18.83
C ASP A 65 17.16 -0.20 -17.89
N TYR A 66 16.92 1.07 -17.59
CA TYR A 66 15.79 1.50 -16.78
C TYR A 66 14.46 1.02 -17.39
N ASN A 67 13.74 0.21 -16.64
CA ASN A 67 12.47 -0.38 -17.04
C ASN A 67 11.58 -0.63 -15.82
N ASP A 68 10.29 -0.79 -16.04
CA ASP A 68 9.36 -1.37 -15.10
C ASP A 68 8.99 -2.76 -15.57
N ALA A 69 9.47 -3.77 -14.86
CA ALA A 69 9.32 -5.16 -15.22
C ALA A 69 8.81 -5.98 -14.04
N LEU A 70 7.83 -6.83 -14.30
CA LEU A 70 7.20 -7.63 -13.25
C LEU A 70 6.76 -8.99 -13.76
N PHE A 71 6.59 -9.91 -12.84
CA PHE A 71 5.76 -11.09 -13.05
C PHE A 71 4.65 -11.11 -11.99
N PHE A 72 3.45 -11.48 -12.37
CA PHE A 72 2.30 -11.45 -11.46
C PHE A 72 1.42 -12.68 -11.58
N LYS A 73 0.66 -12.93 -10.55
CA LYS A 73 -0.35 -13.98 -10.52
C LYS A 73 -1.65 -13.45 -9.93
N LYS A 74 -2.74 -13.76 -10.62
CA LYS A 74 -4.09 -13.51 -10.14
C LYS A 74 -4.48 -14.60 -9.17
N ILE A 75 -5.00 -14.23 -8.01
CA ILE A 75 -5.61 -15.14 -7.04
C ILE A 75 -7.05 -14.74 -6.79
N SER A 76 -7.91 -15.72 -6.49
CA SER A 76 -9.24 -15.45 -5.96
C SER A 76 -9.15 -15.11 -4.48
N VAL A 77 -9.85 -14.08 -4.06
CA VAL A 77 -9.88 -13.60 -2.70
C VAL A 77 -11.32 -13.41 -2.21
N LYS A 78 -11.51 -13.39 -0.90
CA LYS A 78 -12.76 -12.96 -0.28
C LYS A 78 -12.75 -11.45 -0.18
N LYS A 79 -13.91 -10.83 -0.32
CA LYS A 79 -14.05 -9.38 -0.11
C LYS A 79 -13.82 -8.99 1.34
N ASP A 80 -13.40 -7.75 1.56
CA ASP A 80 -13.16 -7.13 2.87
C ASP A 80 -12.34 -8.02 3.82
N THR A 81 -11.28 -8.61 3.28
CA THR A 81 -10.46 -9.61 3.96
C THR A 81 -8.99 -9.23 3.88
N PRO A 82 -8.23 -9.32 5.00
CA PRO A 82 -6.82 -9.03 5.01
C PRO A 82 -6.00 -10.18 4.42
N TYR A 83 -5.01 -9.84 3.59
CA TYR A 83 -4.05 -10.76 3.01
C TYR A 83 -2.64 -10.32 3.34
N ARG A 84 -1.78 -11.30 3.70
CA ARG A 84 -0.36 -11.12 3.90
C ARG A 84 0.40 -11.83 2.80
N ILE A 85 1.15 -11.05 2.02
CA ILE A 85 2.03 -11.58 0.97
C ILE A 85 3.46 -11.44 1.48
N THR A 86 4.21 -12.53 1.55
CA THR A 86 5.62 -12.52 1.95
C THR A 86 6.50 -13.12 0.86
N CYS A 87 7.70 -12.60 0.74
CA CYS A 87 8.69 -13.08 -0.20
C CYS A 87 10.09 -12.78 0.34
N MET A 88 11.04 -13.66 0.05
CA MET A 88 12.46 -13.36 0.21
C MET A 88 12.98 -12.69 -1.06
N VAL A 89 13.57 -11.51 -0.89
CA VAL A 89 14.09 -10.69 -1.99
C VAL A 89 15.60 -10.49 -1.83
N LYS A 90 16.34 -10.61 -2.92
CA LYS A 90 17.76 -10.31 -3.04
C LYS A 90 17.97 -9.39 -4.24
N THR A 91 18.90 -8.44 -4.16
CA THR A 91 19.16 -7.50 -5.24
C THR A 91 20.64 -7.44 -5.60
N GLU A 92 20.93 -7.05 -6.84
CA GLU A 92 22.29 -6.78 -7.34
C GLU A 92 22.27 -5.57 -8.26
N ASN A 93 22.99 -4.51 -7.85
CA ASN A 93 23.15 -3.26 -8.60
C ASN A 93 21.82 -2.64 -9.04
N VAL A 94 20.81 -2.65 -8.14
CA VAL A 94 19.54 -2.02 -8.44
C VAL A 94 19.68 -0.51 -8.29
N GLU A 95 19.50 0.20 -9.40
CA GLU A 95 19.44 1.66 -9.47
C GLU A 95 18.04 2.07 -9.94
N SER A 96 17.53 3.17 -9.44
CA SER A 96 16.22 3.71 -9.78
C SER A 96 16.30 5.18 -10.17
N ASP A 97 15.47 5.58 -11.14
CA ASP A 97 15.28 6.99 -11.50
C ASP A 97 14.39 7.73 -10.47
N LYS A 98 13.54 6.98 -9.74
CA LYS A 98 12.73 7.47 -8.62
C LYS A 98 12.87 6.54 -7.41
N PRO A 99 13.91 6.73 -6.60
CA PRO A 99 14.21 5.86 -5.46
C PRO A 99 13.07 5.68 -4.46
N GLU A 100 12.17 6.64 -4.38
CA GLU A 100 11.04 6.63 -3.45
C GLU A 100 9.98 5.60 -3.80
N THR A 101 9.79 5.34 -5.09
CA THR A 101 8.64 4.59 -5.61
C THR A 101 9.04 3.41 -6.49
N SER A 102 10.32 3.26 -6.83
CA SER A 102 10.79 2.19 -7.70
C SER A 102 12.05 1.47 -7.21
N GLY A 103 12.13 0.16 -7.48
CA GLY A 103 13.15 -0.78 -7.04
C GLY A 103 12.62 -2.20 -7.10
N ALA A 104 13.17 -3.11 -6.28
CA ALA A 104 12.62 -4.46 -6.13
C ALA A 104 11.53 -4.45 -5.05
N CYS A 105 10.30 -4.84 -5.40
CA CYS A 105 9.15 -4.77 -4.49
C CYS A 105 8.08 -5.85 -4.78
N ILE A 106 7.17 -6.04 -3.82
CA ILE A 106 5.87 -6.69 -4.01
C ILE A 106 4.85 -5.58 -4.21
N SER A 107 3.92 -5.73 -5.15
CA SER A 107 2.83 -4.77 -5.36
C SER A 107 1.54 -5.47 -5.78
N ILE A 108 0.41 -4.77 -5.65
CA ILE A 108 -0.88 -5.22 -6.19
C ILE A 108 -1.18 -4.40 -7.44
N MET A 109 -1.33 -5.06 -8.57
CA MET A 109 -1.60 -4.39 -9.84
C MET A 109 -2.94 -3.64 -9.78
N GLY A 110 -2.94 -2.41 -10.29
CA GLY A 110 -4.14 -1.57 -10.34
C GLY A 110 -4.46 -0.83 -9.04
N THR A 111 -3.60 -0.96 -8.01
CA THR A 111 -3.68 -0.20 -6.76
C THR A 111 -2.34 0.50 -6.46
N ALA A 112 -2.30 1.35 -5.45
CA ALA A 112 -1.05 1.94 -4.96
C ALA A 112 -0.34 1.07 -3.90
N ASP A 113 -0.88 -0.12 -3.61
CA ASP A 113 -0.34 -0.99 -2.56
C ASP A 113 0.96 -1.64 -3.04
N GLN A 114 2.07 -1.26 -2.42
CA GLN A 114 3.39 -1.85 -2.65
C GLN A 114 4.26 -1.77 -1.39
N THR A 115 5.23 -2.65 -1.33
CA THR A 115 6.27 -2.60 -0.28
C THR A 115 7.27 -1.47 -0.57
N ILE A 116 8.02 -1.05 0.45
CA ILE A 116 9.15 -0.12 0.24
C ILE A 116 10.11 -0.77 -0.76
N PRO A 117 10.49 -0.07 -1.85
CA PRO A 117 11.36 -0.63 -2.87
C PRO A 117 12.78 -0.84 -2.37
N ILE A 118 13.36 -2.00 -2.66
CA ILE A 118 14.75 -2.32 -2.34
C ILE A 118 15.65 -1.89 -3.50
N GLN A 119 16.76 -1.23 -3.15
CA GLN A 119 17.76 -0.75 -4.09
C GLN A 119 19.16 -1.20 -3.69
N GLY A 120 20.13 -0.93 -4.57
CA GLY A 120 21.52 -1.32 -4.37
C GLY A 120 21.75 -2.81 -4.52
N THR A 121 22.71 -3.32 -3.78
CA THR A 121 23.04 -4.76 -3.69
C THR A 121 22.78 -5.22 -2.26
N THR A 122 21.82 -6.12 -2.09
CA THR A 122 21.44 -6.67 -0.80
C THR A 122 21.43 -8.20 -0.82
N ASP A 123 21.72 -8.81 0.31
CA ASP A 123 21.46 -10.24 0.48
C ASP A 123 19.96 -10.48 0.76
N TRP A 124 19.57 -11.75 0.88
CA TRP A 124 18.19 -12.17 1.12
C TRP A 124 17.59 -11.47 2.33
N GLN A 125 16.51 -10.76 2.11
CA GLN A 125 15.69 -10.15 3.17
C GLN A 125 14.22 -10.46 2.95
N LYS A 126 13.48 -10.63 4.05
CA LYS A 126 12.04 -10.86 4.01
C LYS A 126 11.33 -9.56 3.74
N VAL A 127 10.43 -9.59 2.77
CA VAL A 127 9.55 -8.47 2.42
C VAL A 127 8.11 -8.92 2.67
N THR A 128 7.32 -8.07 3.27
CA THR A 128 5.91 -8.33 3.62
C THR A 128 5.03 -7.22 3.11
N LEU A 129 3.98 -7.56 2.36
CA LEU A 129 2.90 -6.66 1.98
C LEU A 129 1.62 -7.11 2.70
N LEU A 130 1.01 -6.21 3.45
CA LEU A 130 -0.31 -6.37 4.02
C LEU A 130 -1.31 -5.61 3.13
N VAL A 131 -2.38 -6.27 2.71
CA VAL A 131 -3.38 -5.68 1.81
C VAL A 131 -4.79 -6.14 2.18
N ASP A 132 -5.74 -5.20 2.16
CA ASP A 132 -7.17 -5.51 2.24
C ASP A 132 -7.72 -5.70 0.83
N SER A 133 -8.43 -6.79 0.61
CA SER A 133 -9.08 -7.06 -0.68
C SER A 133 -10.20 -6.07 -1.01
N LYS A 134 -10.73 -5.36 -0.04
CA LYS A 134 -11.84 -4.40 -0.19
C LYS A 134 -13.02 -5.08 -0.91
N GLU A 135 -13.56 -4.44 -1.94
CA GLU A 135 -14.65 -4.99 -2.77
C GLU A 135 -14.17 -5.96 -3.87
N GLN A 136 -12.87 -6.24 -3.94
CA GLN A 136 -12.31 -7.11 -4.97
C GLN A 136 -12.54 -8.59 -4.63
N ASP A 137 -12.78 -9.40 -5.65
CA ASP A 137 -12.85 -10.85 -5.59
C ASP A 137 -11.60 -11.55 -6.14
N THR A 138 -10.67 -10.75 -6.67
CA THR A 138 -9.35 -11.19 -7.14
C THR A 138 -8.28 -10.15 -6.82
N LEU A 139 -7.05 -10.62 -6.54
CA LEU A 139 -5.85 -9.78 -6.45
C LEU A 139 -4.81 -10.22 -7.48
N ASP A 140 -4.25 -9.27 -8.20
CA ASP A 140 -3.12 -9.49 -9.10
C ASP A 140 -1.81 -9.15 -8.35
N ILE A 141 -1.25 -10.16 -7.67
CA ILE A 141 -0.02 -10.02 -6.86
C ILE A 141 1.17 -10.01 -7.80
N SER A 142 1.97 -8.95 -7.74
CA SER A 142 3.15 -8.78 -8.59
C SER A 142 4.44 -8.67 -7.81
N PHE A 143 5.51 -9.24 -8.41
CA PHE A 143 6.90 -9.15 -7.97
C PHE A 143 7.63 -8.34 -9.03
N ARG A 144 8.21 -7.21 -8.65
CA ARG A 144 8.51 -6.12 -9.55
C ARG A 144 9.95 -5.63 -9.40
N LEU A 145 10.57 -5.27 -10.51
CA LEU A 145 11.78 -4.46 -10.59
C LEU A 145 11.46 -3.22 -11.41
N GLY A 146 11.13 -2.12 -10.74
CA GLY A 146 10.55 -0.89 -11.26
C GLY A 146 9.59 -0.28 -10.26
N GLY A 147 8.60 0.48 -10.71
CA GLY A 147 7.60 1.14 -9.87
C GLY A 147 6.44 1.69 -10.69
N TYR A 148 5.39 2.18 -10.02
CA TYR A 148 4.22 2.74 -10.70
C TYR A 148 4.51 4.01 -11.50
N ASP A 149 5.48 4.81 -11.07
CA ASP A 149 5.87 6.05 -11.73
C ASP A 149 7.38 6.20 -11.88
N GLY A 150 8.13 5.08 -11.77
CA GLY A 150 9.58 5.06 -11.86
C GLY A 150 10.12 3.75 -12.44
N TYR A 151 11.33 3.82 -12.94
CA TYR A 151 12.02 2.73 -13.61
C TYR A 151 13.25 2.31 -12.83
N SER A 152 13.61 1.02 -12.91
CA SER A 152 14.82 0.48 -12.28
C SER A 152 15.59 -0.40 -13.24
N LYS A 153 16.94 -0.38 -13.12
CA LYS A 153 17.84 -1.33 -13.76
C LYS A 153 18.54 -2.17 -12.69
N GLY A 154 19.16 -3.29 -13.10
CA GLY A 154 19.84 -4.24 -12.22
C GLY A 154 19.15 -5.58 -12.17
N LYS A 155 19.32 -6.32 -11.07
CA LYS A 155 18.71 -7.65 -10.88
C LYS A 155 18.01 -7.75 -9.54
N ALA A 156 16.86 -8.42 -9.57
CA ALA A 156 16.12 -8.79 -8.37
C ALA A 156 15.74 -10.28 -8.44
N TRP A 157 15.98 -10.99 -7.33
CA TRP A 157 15.57 -12.38 -7.14
C TRP A 157 14.49 -12.45 -6.09
N PHE A 158 13.45 -13.22 -6.39
CA PHE A 158 12.30 -13.47 -5.52
C PHE A 158 12.20 -14.97 -5.24
N SER A 159 12.07 -15.35 -3.97
CA SER A 159 11.99 -16.73 -3.53
C SER A 159 11.09 -16.86 -2.31
N ASP A 160 10.66 -18.09 -1.98
CA ASP A 160 9.87 -18.37 -0.77
C ASP A 160 8.62 -17.47 -0.65
N ILE A 161 7.80 -17.52 -1.71
CA ILE A 161 6.59 -16.70 -1.85
C ILE A 161 5.44 -17.38 -1.12
N HIS A 162 4.84 -16.68 -0.18
CA HIS A 162 3.65 -17.12 0.56
C HIS A 162 2.56 -16.06 0.49
N VAL A 163 1.31 -16.54 0.44
CA VAL A 163 0.11 -15.70 0.57
C VAL A 163 -0.78 -16.34 1.63
N GLU A 164 -1.16 -15.55 2.60
CA GLU A 164 -1.98 -15.98 3.73
C GLU A 164 -3.24 -15.11 3.80
N GLU A 165 -4.38 -15.77 4.00
CA GLU A 165 -5.66 -15.11 4.30
C GLU A 165 -5.78 -14.97 5.82
N GLY A 166 -6.00 -13.75 6.29
CA GLY A 166 -6.21 -13.42 7.69
C GLY A 166 -7.67 -13.25 8.05
N VAL A 167 -7.89 -12.84 9.29
CA VAL A 167 -9.23 -12.50 9.84
C VAL A 167 -9.16 -11.08 10.37
N LYS A 168 -10.01 -10.21 9.82
CA LYS A 168 -10.04 -8.78 10.16
C LYS A 168 -10.52 -8.55 11.58
N ASP A 169 -9.84 -7.65 12.28
CA ASP A 169 -10.34 -7.10 13.54
C ASP A 169 -11.46 -6.07 13.25
N GLU A 170 -12.67 -6.40 13.66
CA GLU A 170 -13.86 -5.54 13.53
C GLU A 170 -14.23 -4.84 14.85
N THR A 171 -13.35 -4.86 15.84
CA THR A 171 -13.57 -4.10 17.10
C THR A 171 -13.43 -2.60 16.84
N SER A 172 -13.96 -1.80 17.75
CA SER A 172 -13.81 -0.35 17.76
C SER A 172 -12.82 0.16 18.82
N ASP A 173 -11.96 -0.75 19.30
CA ASP A 173 -10.91 -0.43 20.25
C ASP A 173 -9.63 -0.04 19.48
N TRP A 174 -9.27 1.23 19.53
CA TRP A 174 -8.12 1.77 18.82
C TRP A 174 -6.90 1.88 19.72
N ASN A 175 -5.75 1.43 19.24
CA ASN A 175 -4.47 1.55 19.92
C ASN A 175 -3.60 2.59 19.20
N VAL A 176 -3.33 3.71 19.87
CA VAL A 176 -2.66 4.87 19.30
C VAL A 176 -1.33 5.13 19.98
N VAL A 177 -0.29 5.43 19.21
CA VAL A 177 1.01 5.82 19.74
C VAL A 177 1.43 7.20 19.24
N CYS A 178 2.08 7.98 20.11
CA CYS A 178 2.86 9.14 19.69
C CYS A 178 4.33 8.89 19.97
N PHE A 179 5.13 8.73 18.91
CA PHE A 179 6.58 8.71 19.00
C PHE A 179 7.10 10.14 19.11
N LEU A 180 7.78 10.44 20.18
CA LEU A 180 8.45 11.72 20.42
C LEU A 180 9.87 11.60 19.90
N ILE A 181 10.16 12.18 18.74
CA ILE A 181 11.50 12.17 18.17
C ILE A 181 12.31 13.26 18.86
N ASP A 182 13.17 12.86 19.78
CA ASP A 182 13.93 13.79 20.62
C ASP A 182 14.78 14.76 19.80
N ASN A 183 15.39 14.25 18.70
CA ASN A 183 16.32 15.03 17.91
C ASN A 183 16.10 14.82 16.42
N ILE A 184 16.16 15.90 15.66
CA ILE A 184 16.40 15.87 14.20
C ILE A 184 17.83 16.34 13.98
N ASP A 185 18.60 15.59 13.18
CA ASP A 185 19.95 15.93 12.75
C ASP A 185 20.11 15.60 11.26
N ALA A 186 19.54 16.46 10.40
CA ALA A 186 19.36 16.21 8.99
C ALA A 186 20.12 17.21 8.12
N ASN A 187 20.72 16.69 7.04
CA ASN A 187 21.29 17.53 5.98
C ASN A 187 20.21 17.83 4.95
N VAL A 188 19.89 19.10 4.79
CA VAL A 188 18.90 19.60 3.84
C VAL A 188 19.59 20.55 2.89
N GLU A 189 19.66 20.20 1.62
CA GLU A 189 20.30 21.01 0.57
C GLU A 189 21.74 21.46 0.89
N GLY A 190 22.50 20.56 1.54
CA GLY A 190 23.89 20.83 1.95
C GLY A 190 24.03 21.64 3.24
N LYS A 191 22.95 22.01 3.89
CA LYS A 191 22.95 22.65 5.19
C LYS A 191 22.51 21.67 6.27
N GLN A 192 23.29 21.59 7.36
CA GLN A 192 22.96 20.77 8.51
C GLN A 192 21.97 21.52 9.42
N TYR A 193 20.89 20.82 9.80
CA TYR A 193 19.89 21.31 10.75
C TYR A 193 19.79 20.35 11.92
N THR A 194 19.87 20.91 13.13
CA THR A 194 19.74 20.15 14.37
C THR A 194 18.72 20.83 15.27
N TYR A 195 17.62 20.12 15.56
CA TYR A 195 16.58 20.59 16.46
C TYR A 195 16.20 19.51 17.46
N SER A 196 15.85 19.90 18.68
CA SER A 196 15.47 18.97 19.74
C SER A 196 14.13 19.35 20.36
N LEU A 197 13.32 18.35 20.70
CA LEU A 197 12.15 18.54 21.56
C LEU A 197 12.60 18.95 22.96
N THR A 198 12.07 20.07 23.44
CA THR A 198 12.24 20.48 24.86
C THR A 198 11.36 19.61 25.77
N GLN A 199 11.62 19.64 27.09
CA GLN A 199 10.75 18.95 28.04
C GLN A 199 9.31 19.52 28.00
N GLU A 200 9.16 20.83 27.82
CA GLU A 200 7.87 21.50 27.68
C GLU A 200 7.11 21.02 26.43
N ASP A 201 7.81 20.81 25.30
CA ASP A 201 7.22 20.23 24.09
C ASP A 201 6.67 18.81 24.34
N LYS A 202 7.48 17.98 25.01
CA LYS A 202 7.12 16.59 25.31
C LYS A 202 5.92 16.52 26.24
N ASP A 203 5.90 17.33 27.28
CA ASP A 203 4.79 17.37 28.24
C ASP A 203 3.50 17.83 27.54
N LEU A 204 3.59 18.81 26.65
CA LEU A 204 2.46 19.31 25.89
C LEU A 204 1.91 18.25 24.90
N LEU A 205 2.81 17.55 24.20
CA LEU A 205 2.40 16.45 23.30
C LEU A 205 1.73 15.31 24.06
N LYS A 206 2.26 14.94 25.24
CA LYS A 206 1.67 13.91 26.11
C LYS A 206 0.28 14.31 26.61
N ASP A 207 0.12 15.55 27.08
CA ASP A 207 -1.16 16.06 27.55
C ASP A 207 -2.20 16.13 26.43
N ASN A 208 -1.81 16.60 25.25
CA ASN A 208 -2.71 16.69 24.11
C ASN A 208 -3.10 15.32 23.55
N LEU A 209 -2.21 14.33 23.54
CA LEU A 209 -2.54 12.96 23.19
C LEU A 209 -3.58 12.35 24.14
N LYS A 210 -3.42 12.58 25.44
CA LYS A 210 -4.41 12.17 26.44
C LYS A 210 -5.78 12.82 26.21
N ARG A 211 -5.79 14.14 25.93
CA ARG A 211 -7.04 14.87 25.62
C ARG A 211 -7.67 14.37 24.34
N PHE A 212 -6.88 14.13 23.30
CA PHE A 212 -7.31 13.55 22.04
C PHE A 212 -8.07 12.25 22.25
N ALA A 213 -7.53 11.29 23.00
CA ALA A 213 -8.20 10.02 23.27
C ALA A 213 -9.60 10.24 23.88
N ASN A 214 -9.69 11.04 24.95
CA ASN A 214 -10.98 11.36 25.59
C ASN A 214 -11.94 12.09 24.63
N THR A 215 -11.41 12.98 23.79
CA THR A 215 -12.21 13.80 22.88
C THR A 215 -12.82 12.95 21.77
N VAL A 216 -12.06 12.08 21.12
CA VAL A 216 -12.58 11.23 20.02
C VAL A 216 -13.55 10.16 20.55
N GLU A 217 -13.33 9.62 21.76
CA GLU A 217 -14.31 8.76 22.43
C GLU A 217 -15.62 9.50 22.66
N SER A 218 -15.55 10.70 23.24
CA SER A 218 -16.73 11.55 23.46
C SER A 218 -17.40 11.95 22.15
N PHE A 219 -16.64 12.34 21.13
CA PHE A 219 -17.17 12.80 19.84
C PHE A 219 -17.82 11.66 19.05
N SER A 220 -17.29 10.45 19.13
CA SER A 220 -17.93 9.26 18.54
C SER A 220 -19.17 8.79 19.31
N ASN A 221 -19.55 9.48 20.39
CA ASN A 221 -20.60 9.04 21.31
C ASN A 221 -20.28 7.67 21.95
N ASN A 222 -19.01 7.45 22.28
CA ASN A 222 -18.43 6.19 22.77
C ASN A 222 -18.61 5.00 21.79
N ALA A 223 -18.75 5.29 20.50
CA ALA A 223 -18.77 4.24 19.48
C ALA A 223 -17.36 3.67 19.22
N MET A 224 -16.31 4.35 19.67
CA MET A 224 -14.92 3.86 19.70
C MET A 224 -14.32 4.11 21.08
N THR A 225 -13.32 3.28 21.43
CA THR A 225 -12.43 3.49 22.58
C THR A 225 -11.01 3.68 22.10
N VAL A 226 -10.20 4.45 22.85
CA VAL A 226 -8.81 4.74 22.45
C VAL A 226 -7.87 4.49 23.60
N SER A 227 -7.06 3.44 23.48
CA SER A 227 -5.83 3.32 24.27
C SER A 227 -4.70 4.10 23.61
N TYR A 228 -3.86 4.74 24.42
CA TYR A 228 -2.77 5.56 23.89
C TYR A 228 -1.50 5.40 24.70
N GLN A 229 -0.37 5.61 24.04
CA GLN A 229 0.94 5.68 24.70
C GLN A 229 1.86 6.66 24.00
N THR A 230 2.92 7.06 24.71
CA THR A 230 4.02 7.84 24.15
C THR A 230 5.32 7.08 24.29
N VAL A 231 6.16 7.13 23.26
CA VAL A 231 7.50 6.52 23.25
C VAL A 231 8.50 7.59 22.86
N GLU A 232 9.52 7.80 23.68
CA GLU A 232 10.61 8.74 23.36
C GLU A 232 11.70 8.02 22.57
N ILE A 233 11.99 8.54 21.38
CA ILE A 233 13.06 8.04 20.49
C ILE A 233 14.27 8.95 20.66
N LYS A 234 15.35 8.38 21.17
CA LYS A 234 16.60 9.11 21.49
C LYS A 234 17.53 9.22 20.29
N GLU A 235 17.49 8.25 19.40
CA GLU A 235 18.24 8.24 18.16
C GLU A 235 17.76 9.37 17.27
N PRO A 236 18.68 10.15 16.66
CA PRO A 236 18.31 11.29 15.84
C PRO A 236 17.67 10.85 14.51
N LEU A 237 16.66 11.58 14.09
CA LEU A 237 16.12 11.47 12.74
C LEU A 237 17.06 12.20 11.78
N THR A 238 17.63 11.46 10.83
CA THR A 238 18.65 11.96 9.88
C THR A 238 18.14 12.09 8.46
N SER A 239 16.94 11.58 8.16
CA SER A 239 16.30 11.62 6.85
C SER A 239 14.98 12.38 6.94
N LEU A 240 14.67 13.14 5.92
CA LEU A 240 13.40 13.85 5.74
C LEU A 240 12.95 13.72 4.30
N SER A 241 11.68 13.51 4.10
CA SER A 241 11.04 13.58 2.79
C SER A 241 10.67 15.02 2.44
N TYR A 242 10.51 15.31 1.15
CA TYR A 242 10.10 16.63 0.65
C TYR A 242 9.05 16.49 -0.46
N ASP A 243 8.23 17.50 -0.59
CA ASP A 243 7.22 17.60 -1.65
C ASP A 243 7.78 18.26 -2.94
N GLN A 244 6.92 18.45 -3.93
CA GLN A 244 7.30 19.06 -5.22
C GLN A 244 7.71 20.54 -5.10
N GLU A 245 7.36 21.18 -3.99
CA GLU A 245 7.70 22.60 -3.71
C GLU A 245 8.94 22.72 -2.80
N ASN A 246 9.62 21.60 -2.53
CA ASN A 246 10.78 21.48 -1.63
C ASN A 246 10.46 21.84 -0.17
N TYR A 247 9.25 21.60 0.29
CA TYR A 247 8.91 21.63 1.72
C TYR A 247 9.10 20.24 2.34
N TYR A 248 9.76 20.23 3.50
CA TYR A 248 10.15 19.01 4.17
C TYR A 248 9.10 18.54 5.17
N TYR A 249 8.98 17.24 5.29
CA TYR A 249 8.11 16.56 6.25
C TYR A 249 8.71 15.20 6.63
N VAL A 250 8.08 14.48 7.56
CA VAL A 250 8.50 13.13 7.96
C VAL A 250 7.56 12.11 7.34
N ALA A 251 8.05 11.31 6.41
CA ALA A 251 7.33 10.16 5.88
C ALA A 251 7.62 8.90 6.73
N ALA A 252 6.80 7.87 6.56
CA ALA A 252 6.99 6.59 7.24
C ALA A 252 8.39 6.00 7.05
N LYS A 253 8.93 6.07 5.83
CA LYS A 253 10.30 5.59 5.50
C LYS A 253 11.40 6.28 6.30
N ASP A 254 11.22 7.56 6.63
CA ASP A 254 12.22 8.35 7.36
C ASP A 254 12.35 7.87 8.81
N VAL A 255 11.26 7.49 9.44
CA VAL A 255 11.21 7.01 10.83
C VAL A 255 11.26 5.51 10.98
N LYS A 256 11.02 4.75 9.91
CA LYS A 256 10.99 3.27 9.96
C LYS A 256 12.23 2.67 10.62
N PRO A 257 13.47 3.13 10.35
CA PRO A 257 14.66 2.62 11.04
C PRO A 257 14.67 2.83 12.55
N LEU A 258 13.87 3.80 13.05
CA LEU A 258 13.84 4.20 14.45
C LEU A 258 12.71 3.54 15.24
N ILE A 259 11.56 3.28 14.60
CA ILE A 259 10.35 2.88 15.30
C ILE A 259 9.81 1.49 14.91
N ASP A 260 10.32 0.85 13.85
CA ASP A 260 9.76 -0.41 13.32
C ASP A 260 9.69 -1.51 14.39
N ASP A 261 10.72 -1.64 15.21
CA ASP A 261 10.78 -2.59 16.31
C ASP A 261 9.66 -2.39 17.35
N TYR A 262 9.24 -1.16 17.59
CA TYR A 262 8.13 -0.84 18.49
C TYR A 262 6.80 -1.16 17.82
N VAL A 263 6.64 -0.77 16.56
CA VAL A 263 5.42 -1.00 15.79
C VAL A 263 5.15 -2.49 15.65
N GLN A 264 6.16 -3.28 15.29
CA GLN A 264 6.02 -4.74 15.12
C GLN A 264 5.63 -5.47 16.42
N LYS A 265 5.98 -4.93 17.58
CA LYS A 265 5.73 -5.57 18.89
C LYS A 265 4.39 -5.21 19.51
N ASN A 266 3.80 -4.07 19.13
CA ASN A 266 2.68 -3.48 19.87
C ASN A 266 1.38 -3.31 19.06
N GLU A 267 1.42 -3.47 17.75
CA GLU A 267 0.23 -3.41 16.86
C GLU A 267 -0.62 -2.14 17.04
N TYR A 268 -0.16 -1.04 16.47
CA TYR A 268 -0.87 0.24 16.55
C TYR A 268 -1.85 0.45 15.39
N ASP A 269 -2.97 1.11 15.66
CA ASP A 269 -3.96 1.48 14.64
C ASP A 269 -3.69 2.87 14.07
N HIS A 270 -3.01 3.74 14.85
CA HIS A 270 -2.57 5.06 14.39
C HIS A 270 -1.27 5.47 15.06
N ILE A 271 -0.38 6.07 14.27
CA ILE A 271 0.93 6.57 14.70
C ILE A 271 0.97 8.08 14.53
N PHE A 272 1.24 8.79 15.60
CA PHE A 272 1.64 10.19 15.56
C PHE A 272 3.17 10.31 15.74
N ILE A 273 3.78 11.24 15.02
CA ILE A 273 5.19 11.63 15.19
C ILE A 273 5.23 13.04 15.75
N GLY A 274 5.64 13.19 17.00
CA GLY A 274 5.89 14.47 17.63
C GLY A 274 7.32 14.95 17.35
N ILE A 275 7.49 16.10 16.71
CA ILE A 275 8.80 16.60 16.25
C ILE A 275 8.93 18.11 16.38
N ARG A 276 10.19 18.59 16.41
CA ARG A 276 10.56 20.00 16.26
C ARG A 276 11.43 20.16 15.02
N MET A 277 11.02 21.04 14.10
CA MET A 277 11.71 21.29 12.83
C MET A 277 12.23 22.74 12.73
N GLY A 278 12.26 23.45 13.83
CA GLY A 278 12.75 24.83 13.89
C GLY A 278 12.64 25.45 15.28
N ASP A 279 13.25 26.61 15.42
CA ASP A 279 13.18 27.49 16.60
C ASP A 279 12.87 28.93 16.18
N THR A 280 13.01 29.89 17.12
CA THR A 280 12.76 31.30 16.83
C THR A 280 13.81 31.93 15.90
N LEU A 281 14.94 31.28 15.66
CA LEU A 281 16.06 31.79 14.86
C LEU A 281 16.11 31.21 13.45
N SER A 282 15.76 29.94 13.33
CA SER A 282 15.82 29.21 12.06
C SER A 282 14.86 28.02 12.02
N SER A 283 14.57 27.55 10.81
CA SER A 283 13.79 26.31 10.61
C SER A 283 14.24 25.58 9.36
N ILE A 284 13.97 24.28 9.30
CA ILE A 284 13.92 23.51 8.06
C ILE A 284 12.81 24.12 7.21
N PRO A 285 12.96 24.22 5.88
CA PRO A 285 11.87 24.66 5.01
C PRO A 285 10.66 23.72 5.13
N VAL A 286 9.58 24.23 5.69
CA VAL A 286 8.31 23.52 5.85
C VAL A 286 7.18 24.42 5.38
N ASN A 287 6.14 23.81 4.81
CA ASN A 287 4.90 24.53 4.58
C ASN A 287 4.23 24.87 5.93
N GLU A 288 3.24 25.73 5.96
CA GLU A 288 2.61 26.27 7.19
C GLU A 288 1.82 25.22 8.02
N TRP A 289 2.07 23.92 7.82
CA TRP A 289 1.38 22.86 8.57
C TRP A 289 1.86 22.80 10.04
N ILE A 290 0.93 22.53 10.96
CA ILE A 290 1.20 22.15 12.36
C ILE A 290 1.01 20.64 12.51
N GLY A 291 0.00 20.09 11.86
CA GLY A 291 -0.22 18.67 11.66
C GLY A 291 -0.15 18.33 10.17
N LEU A 292 0.20 17.10 9.86
CA LEU A 292 0.20 16.55 8.52
C LEU A 292 -0.22 15.09 8.57
N GLY A 293 -1.46 14.83 8.20
CA GLY A 293 -2.09 13.51 8.22
C GLY A 293 -2.26 12.89 6.84
N SER A 294 -3.21 11.97 6.77
CA SER A 294 -3.53 11.21 5.54
C SER A 294 -2.40 10.36 4.97
N MET A 295 -1.32 10.15 5.72
CA MET A 295 -0.22 9.25 5.36
C MET A 295 -0.43 7.85 5.95
N ARG A 296 0.42 6.92 5.56
CA ARG A 296 0.44 5.55 6.09
C ARG A 296 1.84 5.13 6.49
N TYR A 297 1.91 4.36 7.56
CA TYR A 297 3.03 3.50 7.92
C TYR A 297 2.59 2.06 7.63
N ASP A 298 2.99 1.49 6.50
CA ASP A 298 2.40 0.28 5.92
C ASP A 298 0.86 0.43 5.78
N SER A 299 0.03 -0.29 6.55
CA SER A 299 -1.43 -0.14 6.59
C SER A 299 -1.92 0.86 7.65
N ILE A 300 -1.06 1.23 8.61
CA ILE A 300 -1.41 2.01 9.80
C ILE A 300 -1.55 3.49 9.45
N GLY A 301 -2.52 4.19 10.03
CA GLY A 301 -2.64 5.63 9.92
C GLY A 301 -1.40 6.34 10.49
N PHE A 302 -0.89 7.34 9.78
CA PHE A 302 0.36 8.00 10.12
C PHE A 302 0.24 9.52 9.97
N SER A 303 0.61 10.25 11.01
CA SER A 303 0.51 11.72 11.05
C SER A 303 1.68 12.34 11.78
N ASN A 304 2.09 13.52 11.34
CA ASN A 304 3.09 14.35 12.02
C ASN A 304 2.42 15.43 12.84
N ILE A 305 2.95 15.69 14.03
CA ILE A 305 2.61 16.82 14.87
C ILE A 305 3.88 17.65 15.09
N ARG A 306 3.95 18.77 14.41
CA ARG A 306 5.12 19.66 14.47
C ARG A 306 4.97 20.69 15.59
N MET A 307 5.95 20.74 16.48
CA MET A 307 5.99 21.79 17.49
C MET A 307 6.30 23.15 16.83
N PRO A 308 5.56 24.21 17.17
CA PRO A 308 5.77 25.53 16.60
C PRO A 308 7.13 26.11 17.01
N ASN A 309 7.73 26.93 16.15
CA ASN A 309 9.02 27.55 16.39
C ASN A 309 9.02 28.43 17.66
N ASP A 310 7.94 29.12 17.90
CA ASP A 310 7.69 29.83 19.16
C ASP A 310 6.49 29.22 19.88
N LEU A 311 6.75 28.34 20.83
CA LEU A 311 5.72 27.65 21.59
C LEU A 311 4.77 28.61 22.31
N ARG A 312 5.28 29.70 22.88
CA ARG A 312 4.48 30.66 23.68
C ARG A 312 3.47 31.43 22.84
N ASN A 313 3.75 31.60 21.56
CA ASN A 313 2.84 32.23 20.60
C ASN A 313 1.92 31.22 19.90
N SER A 314 2.14 29.93 20.11
CA SER A 314 1.30 28.89 19.49
C SER A 314 -0.11 28.84 20.10
N THR A 315 -1.06 28.47 19.26
CA THR A 315 -2.43 28.22 19.71
C THR A 315 -2.49 27.05 20.69
N MET A 316 -1.73 25.99 20.44
CA MET A 316 -1.61 24.82 21.31
C MET A 316 -1.20 25.20 22.73
N TYR A 317 -0.20 26.04 22.90
CA TYR A 317 0.25 26.51 24.20
C TYR A 317 -0.76 27.47 24.87
N LYS A 318 -1.26 28.45 24.12
CA LYS A 318 -2.19 29.45 24.66
C LYS A 318 -3.49 28.84 25.17
N TYR A 319 -4.01 27.85 24.48
CA TYR A 319 -5.24 27.17 24.88
C TYR A 319 -5.04 26.23 26.08
N ASN A 320 -3.90 25.56 26.16
CA ASN A 320 -3.59 24.73 27.33
C ASN A 320 -3.51 25.52 28.65
N ILE A 321 -3.07 26.78 28.60
CA ILE A 321 -2.82 27.57 29.82
C ILE A 321 -4.02 28.41 30.23
N LYS A 322 -4.79 28.96 29.29
CA LYS A 322 -5.72 30.03 29.61
C LYS A 322 -7.20 29.70 29.52
N ASN A 323 -7.66 29.01 28.54
CA ASN A 323 -9.09 28.74 28.31
C ASN A 323 -9.24 27.54 27.39
N ASP A 324 -8.72 26.51 27.79
CA ASP A 324 -8.83 25.18 27.26
C ASP A 324 -10.08 24.89 26.42
N THR A 325 -10.19 25.52 25.28
CA THR A 325 -11.32 25.27 24.41
C THR A 325 -11.10 24.05 23.54
N PHE A 326 -9.89 23.83 22.97
CA PHE A 326 -9.57 22.68 22.12
C PHE A 326 -8.05 22.58 21.82
N PRO A 327 -7.19 22.33 22.81
CA PRO A 327 -5.74 22.27 22.61
C PRO A 327 -5.30 21.03 21.85
N GLU A 328 -6.05 19.93 21.92
CA GLU A 328 -5.81 18.67 21.20
C GLU A 328 -6.30 18.67 19.75
N GLU A 329 -6.78 19.79 19.26
CA GLU A 329 -7.40 19.91 17.93
C GLU A 329 -6.56 19.32 16.81
N VAL A 330 -5.25 19.58 16.79
CA VAL A 330 -4.38 19.09 15.74
C VAL A 330 -4.32 17.55 15.72
N PHE A 331 -4.33 16.89 16.86
CA PHE A 331 -4.36 15.42 16.93
C PHE A 331 -5.69 14.88 16.41
N VAL A 332 -6.82 15.50 16.77
CA VAL A 332 -8.15 15.13 16.27
C VAL A 332 -8.22 15.31 14.76
N HIS A 333 -7.76 16.46 14.25
CA HIS A 333 -7.77 16.79 12.84
C HIS A 333 -7.01 15.75 12.00
N GLU A 334 -5.76 15.47 12.37
CA GLU A 334 -4.90 14.55 11.60
C GLU A 334 -5.37 13.10 11.70
N PHE A 335 -5.97 12.72 12.83
CA PHE A 335 -6.60 11.41 12.97
C PHE A 335 -7.84 11.27 12.07
N LEU A 336 -8.67 12.30 11.98
CA LEU A 336 -9.86 12.30 11.14
C LEU A 336 -9.53 12.14 9.66
N HIS A 337 -8.42 12.67 9.17
CA HIS A 337 -7.96 12.41 7.81
C HIS A 337 -7.69 10.91 7.53
N SER A 338 -7.23 10.16 8.53
CA SER A 338 -7.08 8.71 8.40
C SER A 338 -8.43 8.00 8.33
N LEU A 339 -9.42 8.44 9.11
CA LEU A 339 -10.78 7.92 9.05
C LEU A 339 -11.47 8.24 7.72
N GLU A 340 -11.32 9.48 7.20
CA GLU A 340 -11.80 9.87 5.88
C GLU A 340 -11.26 8.96 4.79
N ARG A 341 -9.94 8.74 4.80
CA ARG A 341 -9.30 7.85 3.84
C ARG A 341 -9.89 6.44 3.89
N ASN A 342 -10.04 5.87 5.09
CA ASN A 342 -10.59 4.53 5.27
C ASN A 342 -12.02 4.41 4.69
N LEU A 343 -12.87 5.43 4.90
CA LEU A 343 -14.22 5.47 4.33
C LEU A 343 -14.19 5.68 2.81
N THR A 344 -13.33 6.57 2.31
CA THR A 344 -13.18 6.82 0.87
C THR A 344 -12.79 5.54 0.13
N GLU A 345 -11.87 4.77 0.71
CA GLU A 345 -11.44 3.49 0.15
C GLU A 345 -12.54 2.42 0.15
N LYS A 346 -13.54 2.56 1.02
CA LYS A 346 -14.76 1.73 1.04
C LYS A 346 -15.88 2.30 0.16
N GLY A 347 -15.65 3.40 -0.56
CA GLY A 347 -16.62 4.00 -1.48
C GLY A 347 -17.69 4.88 -0.81
N TYR A 348 -17.53 5.25 0.46
CA TYR A 348 -18.45 6.17 1.13
C TYR A 348 -18.23 7.60 0.67
N THR A 349 -19.30 8.39 0.69
CA THR A 349 -19.29 9.82 0.40
C THR A 349 -19.70 10.62 1.64
N PHE A 350 -18.94 11.64 1.96
CA PHE A 350 -19.14 12.51 3.14
C PHE A 350 -18.53 13.88 2.83
N PRO A 351 -18.86 14.96 3.60
CA PRO A 351 -18.20 16.25 3.46
C PRO A 351 -16.70 16.13 3.72
N ALA A 352 -15.87 16.90 3.05
CA ALA A 352 -14.46 16.98 3.38
C ALA A 352 -14.26 17.61 4.77
N LEU A 353 -13.23 17.19 5.50
CA LEU A 353 -12.94 17.67 6.87
C LEU A 353 -12.81 19.21 6.93
N HIS A 354 -12.34 19.82 5.85
CA HIS A 354 -12.16 21.28 5.72
C HIS A 354 -13.41 22.03 5.23
N ASP A 355 -14.55 21.36 5.11
CA ASP A 355 -15.82 21.98 4.63
C ASP A 355 -16.64 22.63 5.76
N ASN A 356 -16.11 22.75 6.96
CA ASN A 356 -16.81 23.26 8.13
C ASN A 356 -17.57 24.59 7.88
N GLU A 357 -16.95 25.56 7.23
CA GLU A 357 -17.58 26.84 6.90
C GLU A 357 -18.74 26.72 5.90
N LYS A 358 -18.67 25.77 4.97
CA LYS A 358 -19.76 25.48 4.02
C LYS A 358 -21.03 24.99 4.74
N PHE A 359 -20.87 24.40 5.92
CA PHE A 359 -21.96 23.89 6.75
C PHE A 359 -22.27 24.81 7.94
N GLY A 360 -21.71 26.04 7.96
CA GLY A 360 -22.03 27.05 8.96
C GLY A 360 -21.27 26.95 10.29
N TYR A 361 -20.21 26.13 10.34
CA TYR A 361 -19.33 26.03 11.50
C TYR A 361 -18.15 26.98 11.36
N GLU A 362 -18.11 28.00 12.23
CA GLU A 362 -17.08 29.04 12.18
C GLU A 362 -15.78 28.60 12.83
N ASN A 363 -14.64 29.03 12.28
CA ASN A 363 -13.30 28.75 12.79
C ASN A 363 -12.91 29.69 13.96
N GLN A 364 -13.65 30.76 14.20
CA GLN A 364 -13.33 31.75 15.22
C GLN A 364 -13.39 31.13 16.63
N ASN A 365 -12.33 31.29 17.39
CA ASN A 365 -12.17 30.76 18.74
C ASN A 365 -12.19 29.23 18.89
N LYS A 366 -12.02 28.48 17.82
CA LYS A 366 -12.06 27.01 17.80
C LYS A 366 -13.34 26.34 18.38
N THR A 367 -14.33 27.10 18.80
CA THR A 367 -15.61 26.55 19.27
C THR A 367 -16.36 25.90 18.11
N GLY A 368 -16.43 26.57 16.97
CA GLY A 368 -17.06 26.03 15.77
C GLY A 368 -16.36 24.79 15.23
N LEU A 369 -15.00 24.72 15.27
CA LEU A 369 -14.26 23.52 14.91
C LEU A 369 -14.54 22.35 15.86
N LYS A 370 -14.63 22.60 17.16
CA LYS A 370 -14.97 21.56 18.14
C LYS A 370 -16.36 20.99 17.90
N GLU A 371 -17.33 21.85 17.58
CA GLU A 371 -18.70 21.44 17.22
C GLU A 371 -18.70 20.71 15.89
N TRP A 372 -17.96 21.20 14.88
CA TRP A 372 -17.80 20.57 13.59
C TRP A 372 -17.30 19.14 13.73
N TYR A 373 -16.16 18.90 14.37
CA TYR A 373 -15.59 17.56 14.53
C TYR A 373 -16.52 16.62 15.30
N ARG A 374 -17.20 17.12 16.34
CA ARG A 374 -18.20 16.34 17.08
C ARG A 374 -19.33 15.87 16.17
N ASP A 375 -19.92 16.79 15.41
CA ASP A 375 -21.07 16.50 14.56
C ASP A 375 -20.65 15.71 13.33
N TYR A 376 -19.44 15.95 12.81
CA TYR A 376 -18.80 15.19 11.75
C TYR A 376 -18.62 13.71 12.14
N MET A 377 -18.06 13.45 13.31
CA MET A 377 -17.85 12.10 13.84
C MET A 377 -19.17 11.38 14.19
N ARG A 378 -20.28 12.10 14.37
CA ARG A 378 -21.60 11.53 14.66
C ARG A 378 -22.49 11.36 13.45
N CYS A 379 -22.03 11.69 12.26
CA CYS A 379 -22.87 11.80 11.07
C CYS A 379 -24.08 12.70 11.31
N ASN A 380 -23.90 13.85 12.00
CA ASN A 380 -24.96 14.72 12.49
C ASN A 380 -24.95 16.13 11.89
N ILE A 381 -24.19 16.36 10.85
CA ILE A 381 -24.16 17.64 10.13
C ILE A 381 -25.43 17.80 9.30
N ASP A 382 -26.10 18.94 9.39
CA ASP A 382 -27.26 19.24 8.58
C ASP A 382 -26.87 19.54 7.11
N SER A 383 -27.52 18.84 6.19
CA SER A 383 -27.36 19.05 4.76
C SER A 383 -28.72 19.05 4.04
N ASN A 384 -28.75 19.49 2.80
CA ASN A 384 -29.98 19.46 1.97
C ASN A 384 -30.54 18.05 1.75
N ALA A 385 -29.71 17.03 1.89
CA ALA A 385 -30.08 15.61 1.72
C ALA A 385 -30.37 14.91 3.05
N GLY A 386 -30.33 15.63 4.19
CA GLY A 386 -30.47 15.07 5.53
C GLY A 386 -29.18 15.17 6.33
N LYS A 387 -28.98 14.28 7.30
CA LYS A 387 -27.76 14.26 8.11
C LYS A 387 -26.60 13.66 7.32
N THR A 388 -25.40 14.23 7.49
CA THR A 388 -24.16 13.78 6.84
C THR A 388 -22.98 13.88 7.81
N GLY A 389 -21.85 13.31 7.44
CA GLY A 389 -20.62 13.19 8.24
C GLY A 389 -19.99 11.83 8.05
N LEU A 390 -19.15 11.38 8.98
CA LEU A 390 -18.54 10.06 8.94
C LEU A 390 -19.58 8.98 9.29
N ASP A 391 -19.68 7.96 8.43
CA ASP A 391 -20.48 6.77 8.75
C ASP A 391 -19.85 6.03 9.94
N GLN A 392 -20.70 5.55 10.86
CA GLN A 392 -20.24 4.90 12.10
C GLN A 392 -19.44 3.62 11.88
N ILE A 393 -19.54 3.02 10.69
CA ILE A 393 -18.73 1.86 10.31
C ILE A 393 -17.23 2.18 10.37
N VAL A 394 -16.83 3.46 10.21
CA VAL A 394 -15.44 3.88 10.22
C VAL A 394 -14.71 3.48 11.50
N TYR A 395 -15.39 3.44 12.64
CA TYR A 395 -14.75 3.07 13.90
C TYR A 395 -14.32 1.59 13.97
N LYS A 396 -14.78 0.79 13.03
CA LYS A 396 -14.38 -0.61 12.85
C LYS A 396 -13.45 -0.83 11.63
N THR A 397 -13.05 0.24 10.96
CA THR A 397 -12.16 0.17 9.80
C THR A 397 -10.70 0.27 10.23
N LYS A 398 -10.27 -0.66 11.06
CA LYS A 398 -8.90 -0.70 11.59
C LYS A 398 -7.90 -1.08 10.49
N PRO A 399 -6.63 -0.68 10.63
CA PRO A 399 -5.58 -1.15 9.76
C PRO A 399 -5.36 -2.65 9.95
N ILE A 400 -4.79 -3.30 8.93
CA ILE A 400 -4.41 -4.70 9.01
C ILE A 400 -3.24 -4.85 9.98
N GLN A 401 -3.37 -5.77 10.93
CA GLN A 401 -2.37 -6.08 11.95
C GLN A 401 -1.76 -7.48 11.74
N LEU A 402 -0.61 -7.73 12.35
CA LEU A 402 -0.01 -9.07 12.31
C LEU A 402 -0.86 -10.12 13.05
N SER A 403 -1.60 -9.70 14.07
CA SER A 403 -2.55 -10.56 14.80
C SER A 403 -3.69 -11.09 13.95
N ASP A 404 -4.10 -10.38 12.89
CA ASP A 404 -5.10 -10.83 11.93
C ASP A 404 -4.70 -12.16 11.26
N PHE A 405 -3.41 -12.47 11.27
CA PHE A 405 -2.82 -13.66 10.67
C PHE A 405 -2.47 -14.77 11.68
N LYS A 406 -2.89 -14.65 12.95
CA LYS A 406 -2.64 -15.66 13.97
C LYS A 406 -3.18 -17.04 13.60
N TYR A 407 -4.29 -17.07 12.89
CA TYR A 407 -4.94 -18.29 12.38
C TYR A 407 -5.03 -18.28 10.86
N ALA A 408 -4.03 -17.70 10.22
CA ALA A 408 -4.02 -17.54 8.77
C ALA A 408 -4.10 -18.88 8.04
N GLN A 409 -4.78 -18.85 6.90
CA GLN A 409 -4.83 -19.95 5.94
C GLN A 409 -3.90 -19.63 4.77
N GLU A 410 -2.98 -20.54 4.50
CA GLU A 410 -2.11 -20.41 3.33
C GLU A 410 -2.91 -20.62 2.05
N ILE A 411 -2.88 -19.62 1.16
CA ILE A 411 -3.44 -19.72 -0.18
C ILE A 411 -2.39 -20.35 -1.08
N LYS A 412 -2.62 -21.58 -1.49
CA LYS A 412 -1.81 -22.21 -2.52
C LYS A 412 -2.17 -21.56 -3.86
N PHE A 413 -1.16 -21.18 -4.61
CA PHE A 413 -1.35 -20.77 -6.01
C PHE A 413 -1.85 -21.99 -6.79
N GLU A 414 -3.17 -22.22 -6.79
CA GLU A 414 -3.76 -23.20 -7.68
C GLU A 414 -3.49 -22.76 -9.11
N ASN A 415 -3.24 -23.76 -9.98
CA ASN A 415 -3.16 -23.52 -11.41
C ASN A 415 -4.52 -23.01 -11.88
N VAL A 416 -4.70 -21.67 -11.88
CA VAL A 416 -5.85 -21.08 -12.55
C VAL A 416 -5.74 -21.51 -14.01
N PRO A 417 -6.73 -22.22 -14.57
CA PRO A 417 -6.72 -22.55 -15.98
C PRO A 417 -6.58 -21.25 -16.74
N HIS A 418 -5.44 -21.05 -17.38
CA HIS A 418 -5.27 -19.88 -18.21
C HIS A 418 -6.27 -20.01 -19.35
N ASN A 419 -7.04 -18.99 -19.67
CA ASN A 419 -7.96 -18.97 -20.80
C ASN A 419 -7.31 -19.51 -22.09
N ILE A 420 -5.98 -19.39 -22.23
CA ILE A 420 -5.20 -19.94 -23.32
C ILE A 420 -5.10 -21.47 -23.25
N ILE A 421 -4.93 -22.07 -22.05
CA ILE A 421 -4.88 -23.53 -21.88
C ILE A 421 -6.26 -24.13 -22.18
N ASP A 422 -7.33 -23.44 -21.75
CA ASP A 422 -8.69 -23.84 -22.06
C ASP A 422 -8.97 -23.72 -23.56
N ILE A 423 -8.56 -22.63 -24.19
CA ILE A 423 -8.67 -22.43 -25.64
C ILE A 423 -7.85 -23.50 -26.38
N VAL A 424 -6.64 -23.80 -25.94
CA VAL A 424 -5.80 -24.87 -26.54
C VAL A 424 -6.38 -26.23 -26.30
N SER A 425 -6.89 -26.54 -25.14
CA SER A 425 -7.56 -27.78 -24.82
C SER A 425 -8.82 -27.94 -25.64
N GLN A 426 -9.58 -26.88 -25.85
CA GLN A 426 -10.78 -26.85 -26.69
C GLN A 426 -10.43 -26.99 -28.17
N ILE A 427 -9.37 -26.36 -28.67
CA ILE A 427 -8.85 -26.54 -30.03
C ILE A 427 -8.39 -27.98 -30.23
N ILE A 428 -7.65 -28.56 -29.30
CA ILE A 428 -7.19 -29.96 -29.37
C ILE A 428 -8.39 -30.92 -29.32
N SER A 429 -9.39 -30.65 -28.48
CA SER A 429 -10.62 -31.42 -28.40
C SER A 429 -11.43 -31.38 -29.71
N ASN A 430 -11.61 -30.18 -30.27
CA ASN A 430 -12.28 -29.97 -31.54
C ASN A 430 -11.51 -30.64 -32.70
N PHE A 431 -10.18 -30.59 -32.73
CA PHE A 431 -9.36 -31.30 -33.70
C PHE A 431 -9.48 -32.82 -33.58
N LYS A 432 -9.50 -33.36 -32.34
CA LYS A 432 -9.76 -34.80 -32.11
C LYS A 432 -11.13 -35.22 -32.62
N GLN A 433 -12.14 -34.39 -32.41
CA GLN A 433 -13.52 -34.64 -32.86
C GLN A 433 -13.63 -34.61 -34.40
N VAL A 434 -12.99 -33.65 -35.06
CA VAL A 434 -12.91 -33.56 -36.53
C VAL A 434 -12.12 -34.74 -37.11
N MET A 435 -11.06 -35.18 -36.45
CA MET A 435 -10.27 -36.35 -36.91
C MET A 435 -11.02 -37.67 -36.69
N SER A 436 -11.85 -37.79 -35.67
CA SER A 436 -12.68 -38.96 -35.39
C SER A 436 -13.94 -39.01 -36.29
N SER A 437 -14.51 -37.86 -36.62
CA SER A 437 -15.67 -37.78 -37.54
C SER A 437 -15.28 -38.05 -39.01
N ASN A 438 -14.05 -37.71 -39.43
CA ASN A 438 -13.55 -38.01 -40.76
C ASN A 438 -13.09 -39.47 -40.94
N SER A 439 -13.12 -40.30 -39.91
CA SER A 439 -12.90 -41.75 -40.04
C SER A 439 -14.18 -42.53 -40.36
N ASN A 440 -15.38 -41.91 -40.31
CA ASN A 440 -16.67 -42.55 -40.45
C ASN A 440 -17.67 -41.84 -41.39
N SER A 441 -17.25 -40.98 -42.34
CA SER A 441 -18.18 -40.43 -43.30
C SER A 441 -17.58 -40.34 -44.71
N GLU A 442 -18.28 -40.98 -45.63
CA GLU A 442 -18.28 -40.65 -47.05
C GLU A 442 -18.71 -39.20 -47.26
N ILE A 443 -18.13 -38.60 -48.25
CA ILE A 443 -18.24 -37.18 -48.65
C ILE A 443 -19.70 -36.79 -48.85
N ASN A 444 -20.19 -35.78 -48.17
CA ASN A 444 -21.22 -34.87 -48.67
C ASN A 444 -20.73 -33.42 -48.43
N GLU A 445 -20.74 -32.70 -49.54
CA GLU A 445 -20.32 -31.28 -49.64
C GLU A 445 -21.26 -30.33 -48.89
N THR A 446 -20.67 -29.17 -48.57
CA THR A 446 -21.28 -27.90 -48.15
C THR A 446 -21.66 -27.75 -46.68
N ASN A 447 -20.81 -26.90 -46.01
CA ASN A 447 -21.32 -25.77 -45.24
C ASN A 447 -20.17 -24.84 -44.81
N TYR A 448 -20.18 -23.65 -45.34
CA TYR A 448 -19.31 -22.51 -44.90
C TYR A 448 -19.84 -21.97 -43.59
N VAL A 449 -18.97 -21.84 -42.59
CA VAL A 449 -19.27 -21.10 -41.37
C VAL A 449 -18.64 -19.71 -41.49
N THR A 450 -19.48 -18.68 -41.51
CA THR A 450 -19.11 -17.27 -41.45
C THR A 450 -18.80 -16.91 -39.99
N ILE A 451 -17.61 -16.41 -39.73
CA ILE A 451 -17.25 -15.81 -38.44
C ILE A 451 -17.59 -14.33 -38.55
N THR A 452 -18.59 -13.89 -37.78
CA THR A 452 -18.84 -12.47 -37.50
C THR A 452 -18.09 -12.07 -36.21
N THR A 453 -17.24 -11.11 -36.32
CA THR A 453 -16.67 -10.34 -35.19
C THR A 453 -17.64 -9.22 -34.81
N ASP A 454 -18.07 -9.20 -33.56
CA ASP A 454 -18.50 -8.01 -32.84
C ASP A 454 -17.69 -7.90 -31.54
#